data_79ddc7ed0a81543dbcd934c7a551753d
#
_entry.id   79ddc7ed0a81543dbcd934c7a551753d
#
_cell.length_a   1.000
_cell.length_b   1.000
_cell.length_c   1.000
_cell.angle_alpha   90.00
_cell.angle_beta   90.00
_cell.angle_gamma   90.00
#
_symmetry.space_group_name_H-M   'P 1'
#
loop_
_entity.id
_entity.type
_entity.pdbx_description
1 polymer ?
#
loop_
_entity_poly.entity_id
_entity_poly.type
_entity_poly.pdbx_seq_one_letter_code
_entity_poly.pdbx_strand_id
1 'polypeptide(L)'
;SSCEPRSRSSREDAVTDTARMHLTLFINPTGHHQASWRHPRARPDAGVNFTHYVELVQAAERACFDAIFFADNQVVRQGSPEIVGRVAQYVANFEPLTLMSALSARTQRIGFICTASTSYNFPFQIARKFASIDHISGGRAGWNIVTSGMPGENFNFGRDAHYPHDELYERAAEFVDICRGLWDSWDDDAFPRDPESGVFAELDRMHVLDHEGRYFRVRGPLNVARSPQGHPMLVQAGQSPEGTRFAARYADMVFVTPQSLEEGQERYRTIKELAEAAGRDPDHVKVMPGLAVITGATDADAEADFQLLQSLLHPDVALKMLATKINMSTGRKGEPDLSGYALDEPLPLSAGPEAGEVSFGPWAQRGQREGLSLIELARVASESLVGLSLRGSGEHVADVMEQWVRAGAADGFNIQPAFLPGGLDDFIAYVVPHLQSRGLLRRSYEGRTLRDHFGLPRMPMMTGSLTSR
;
A
#
# COMPACT_ATOMS: atom_id res chain seq x y z
N SER A 1 23.18 52.83 -9.84
CA SER A 1 23.13 51.69 -8.91
C SER A 1 22.55 50.49 -9.65
N SER A 2 23.45 49.64 -10.06
CA SER A 2 23.25 48.43 -10.84
C SER A 2 22.76 47.30 -9.95
N CYS A 3 21.64 46.69 -10.31
CA CYS A 3 21.15 45.45 -9.70
C CYS A 3 21.66 44.29 -10.57
N GLU A 4 22.65 43.54 -10.05
CA GLU A 4 23.13 42.30 -10.67
C GLU A 4 22.17 41.15 -10.39
N PRO A 5 21.91 40.23 -11.33
CA PRO A 5 21.11 39.06 -11.09
C PRO A 5 21.93 38.01 -10.33
N ARG A 6 21.40 37.55 -9.19
CA ARG A 6 21.96 36.41 -8.44
C ARG A 6 22.01 35.18 -9.33
N SER A 7 23.20 34.68 -9.52
CA SER A 7 23.50 33.43 -10.24
C SER A 7 22.74 32.26 -9.62
N ARG A 8 22.06 31.47 -10.48
CA ARG A 8 21.66 30.09 -10.19
C ARG A 8 22.93 29.26 -10.11
N SER A 9 23.49 29.15 -8.91
CA SER A 9 24.59 28.21 -8.66
C SER A 9 24.04 26.95 -7.99
N SER A 10 24.17 25.84 -8.75
CA SER A 10 24.49 24.49 -8.24
C SER A 10 23.65 23.95 -7.09
N ARG A 11 22.47 23.38 -7.44
CA ARG A 11 21.83 22.32 -6.65
C ARG A 11 22.33 20.91 -7.02
N GLU A 12 23.47 20.80 -7.71
CA GLU A 12 23.96 19.51 -8.23
C GLU A 12 24.94 18.77 -7.31
N ASP A 13 25.40 19.36 -6.19
CA ASP A 13 26.42 18.73 -5.33
C ASP A 13 26.12 18.77 -3.82
N ALA A 14 24.87 18.61 -3.42
CA ALA A 14 24.55 18.25 -2.05
C ALA A 14 23.89 16.86 -2.05
N VAL A 15 24.67 15.82 -2.32
CA VAL A 15 24.37 14.48 -1.84
C VAL A 15 24.39 14.56 -0.32
N THR A 16 23.23 14.81 0.28
CA THR A 16 23.07 14.79 1.72
C THR A 16 23.40 13.38 2.21
N ASP A 17 24.49 13.32 2.92
CA ASP A 17 24.93 12.18 3.71
C ASP A 17 23.74 11.68 4.56
N THR A 18 23.41 10.36 4.40
CA THR A 18 22.40 9.61 5.17
C THR A 18 20.92 9.91 4.97
N ALA A 19 20.37 9.78 3.77
CA ALA A 19 18.92 9.63 3.60
C ALA A 19 18.50 8.23 4.11
N ARG A 20 17.98 8.14 5.34
CA ARG A 20 17.36 6.90 5.87
C ARG A 20 16.15 6.57 5.03
N MET A 21 15.99 5.29 4.66
CA MET A 21 14.80 4.79 4.00
C MET A 21 13.74 4.34 5.01
N HIS A 22 12.49 4.41 4.59
CA HIS A 22 11.35 3.86 5.33
C HIS A 22 11.05 2.43 4.87
N LEU A 23 10.66 1.57 5.81
CA LEU A 23 10.20 0.22 5.50
C LEU A 23 8.80 -0.01 6.06
N THR A 24 7.89 -0.41 5.18
CA THR A 24 6.60 -0.96 5.58
C THR A 24 6.52 -2.42 5.16
N LEU A 25 5.82 -3.25 5.92
CA LEU A 25 5.55 -4.63 5.58
C LEU A 25 4.12 -4.76 5.07
N PHE A 26 3.95 -5.07 3.80
CA PHE A 26 2.65 -5.37 3.24
C PHE A 26 2.31 -6.84 3.51
N ILE A 27 1.36 -7.08 4.41
CA ILE A 27 0.94 -8.43 4.76
C ILE A 27 -0.21 -8.88 3.84
N ASN A 28 0.12 -9.82 2.98
CA ASN A 28 -0.81 -10.80 2.44
C ASN A 28 -0.66 -12.05 3.30
N PRO A 29 -1.68 -12.63 3.92
CA PRO A 29 -1.52 -13.57 5.03
C PRO A 29 -0.51 -14.70 4.79
N THR A 30 -0.54 -15.32 3.62
CA THR A 30 0.39 -16.40 3.25
C THR A 30 1.60 -15.91 2.44
N GLY A 31 1.61 -14.64 2.01
CA GLY A 31 2.60 -14.03 1.11
C GLY A 31 2.01 -13.57 -0.22
N HIS A 32 2.83 -12.94 -1.05
CA HIS A 32 2.38 -12.30 -2.29
C HIS A 32 2.40 -13.19 -3.53
N HIS A 33 3.15 -14.31 -3.51
CA HIS A 33 3.12 -15.28 -4.61
C HIS A 33 1.81 -16.08 -4.60
N GLN A 34 1.24 -16.39 -5.77
CA GLN A 34 -0.05 -17.09 -5.85
C GLN A 34 -0.04 -18.50 -5.24
N ALA A 35 1.13 -19.14 -5.26
CA ALA A 35 1.35 -20.45 -4.61
C ALA A 35 1.90 -20.31 -3.18
N SER A 36 1.97 -19.12 -2.60
CA SER A 36 2.58 -18.88 -1.28
C SER A 36 2.07 -19.80 -0.19
N TRP A 37 0.75 -20.04 -0.13
CA TRP A 37 0.12 -20.89 0.88
C TRP A 37 0.54 -22.36 0.82
N ARG A 38 1.12 -22.79 -0.30
CA ARG A 38 1.64 -24.16 -0.52
C ARG A 38 3.11 -24.31 -0.16
N HIS A 39 3.82 -23.19 0.06
CA HIS A 39 5.24 -23.23 0.42
C HIS A 39 5.43 -23.89 1.80
N PRO A 40 6.41 -24.81 1.99
CA PRO A 40 6.61 -25.53 3.27
C PRO A 40 6.85 -24.62 4.47
N ARG A 41 7.41 -23.41 4.24
CA ARG A 41 7.67 -22.38 5.27
C ARG A 41 6.54 -21.37 5.38
N ALA A 42 5.38 -21.60 4.76
CA ALA A 42 4.18 -20.76 4.90
C ALA A 42 3.18 -21.41 5.86
N ARG A 43 2.19 -20.61 6.30
CA ARG A 43 1.06 -21.09 7.11
C ARG A 43 -0.22 -21.08 6.29
N PRO A 44 -0.78 -22.22 5.89
CA PRO A 44 -1.98 -22.26 5.04
C PRO A 44 -3.22 -21.62 5.67
N ASP A 45 -3.36 -21.63 7.00
CA ASP A 45 -4.46 -21.06 7.76
C ASP A 45 -4.23 -19.56 8.13
N ALA A 46 -3.19 -18.96 7.62
CA ALA A 46 -2.72 -17.61 7.98
C ALA A 46 -3.82 -16.53 7.98
N GLY A 47 -4.77 -16.59 7.02
CA GLY A 47 -5.80 -15.56 6.86
C GLY A 47 -6.69 -15.35 8.10
N VAL A 48 -6.89 -16.39 8.92
CA VAL A 48 -7.70 -16.36 10.14
C VAL A 48 -6.92 -16.83 11.39
N ASN A 49 -5.60 -16.89 11.30
CA ASN A 49 -4.72 -17.28 12.40
C ASN A 49 -4.13 -16.05 13.08
N PHE A 50 -4.77 -15.55 14.13
CA PHE A 50 -4.34 -14.33 14.84
C PHE A 50 -2.91 -14.45 15.40
N THR A 51 -2.49 -15.62 15.87
CA THR A 51 -1.13 -15.83 16.39
C THR A 51 -0.09 -15.61 15.30
N HIS A 52 -0.35 -16.06 14.07
CA HIS A 52 0.53 -15.79 12.93
C HIS A 52 0.74 -14.29 12.69
N TYR A 53 -0.33 -13.50 12.69
CA TYR A 53 -0.20 -12.04 12.56
C TYR A 53 0.60 -11.42 13.71
N VAL A 54 0.38 -11.85 14.95
CA VAL A 54 1.16 -11.36 16.12
C VAL A 54 2.65 -11.64 15.93
N GLU A 55 3.01 -12.84 15.50
CA GLU A 55 4.42 -13.21 15.24
C GLU A 55 5.05 -12.34 14.15
N LEU A 56 4.34 -12.12 13.03
CA LEU A 56 4.81 -11.29 11.92
C LEU A 56 5.03 -9.83 12.36
N VAL A 57 4.05 -9.22 13.02
CA VAL A 57 4.14 -7.81 13.40
C VAL A 57 5.21 -7.57 14.46
N GLN A 58 5.41 -8.52 15.40
CA GLN A 58 6.46 -8.45 16.39
C GLN A 58 7.85 -8.69 15.77
N ALA A 59 7.98 -9.55 14.77
CA ALA A 59 9.23 -9.73 14.02
C ALA A 59 9.60 -8.43 13.27
N ALA A 60 8.65 -7.83 12.57
CA ALA A 60 8.84 -6.55 11.87
C ALA A 60 9.18 -5.40 12.85
N GLU A 61 8.53 -5.36 14.04
CA GLU A 61 8.84 -4.39 15.08
C GLU A 61 10.28 -4.53 15.59
N ARG A 62 10.73 -5.75 15.89
CA ARG A 62 12.14 -5.99 16.29
C ARG A 62 13.14 -5.61 15.21
N ALA A 63 12.76 -5.74 13.95
CA ALA A 63 13.56 -5.33 12.79
C ALA A 63 13.46 -3.84 12.44
N CYS A 64 12.72 -3.07 13.24
CA CYS A 64 12.54 -1.62 13.11
C CYS A 64 11.85 -1.16 11.82
N PHE A 65 10.90 -1.93 11.31
CA PHE A 65 10.00 -1.46 10.27
C PHE A 65 9.13 -0.30 10.78
N ASP A 66 8.82 0.67 9.91
CA ASP A 66 8.01 1.83 10.26
C ASP A 66 6.54 1.46 10.50
N ALA A 67 5.97 0.61 9.62
CA ALA A 67 4.58 0.19 9.73
C ALA A 67 4.29 -1.16 9.08
N ILE A 68 3.16 -1.73 9.48
CA ILE A 68 2.47 -2.81 8.78
C ILE A 68 1.43 -2.20 7.85
N PHE A 69 1.32 -2.71 6.63
CA PHE A 69 0.33 -2.30 5.65
C PHE A 69 -0.64 -3.45 5.36
N PHE A 70 -1.94 -3.19 5.56
CA PHE A 70 -3.02 -4.13 5.27
C PHE A 70 -3.90 -3.59 4.13
N ALA A 71 -3.89 -4.27 3.00
CA ALA A 71 -4.90 -4.07 1.97
C ALA A 71 -6.22 -4.76 2.34
N ASP A 72 -7.30 -4.32 1.72
CA ASP A 72 -8.62 -4.94 1.87
C ASP A 72 -9.37 -4.96 0.54
N ASN A 73 -10.19 -5.99 0.36
CA ASN A 73 -11.24 -6.08 -0.63
C ASN A 73 -12.48 -6.66 0.03
N GLN A 74 -13.60 -5.98 -0.13
CA GLN A 74 -14.86 -6.35 0.53
C GLN A 74 -15.69 -7.34 -0.31
N VAL A 75 -14.98 -8.20 -1.06
CA VAL A 75 -15.56 -9.25 -1.91
C VAL A 75 -14.54 -10.39 -2.08
N VAL A 76 -15.00 -11.62 -2.15
CA VAL A 76 -14.19 -12.73 -2.64
C VAL A 76 -13.91 -12.52 -4.12
N ARG A 77 -12.64 -12.65 -4.51
CA ARG A 77 -12.21 -12.45 -5.90
C ARG A 77 -13.10 -13.27 -6.85
N GLN A 78 -13.63 -12.62 -7.87
CA GLN A 78 -14.43 -13.31 -8.90
C GLN A 78 -13.51 -14.12 -9.85
N GLY A 79 -14.02 -15.25 -10.30
CA GLY A 79 -13.33 -16.17 -11.21
C GLY A 79 -14.00 -17.51 -11.23
N SER A 80 -13.47 -18.46 -12.00
CA SER A 80 -13.96 -19.85 -11.94
C SER A 80 -13.67 -20.44 -10.55
N PRO A 81 -14.55 -21.31 -10.02
CA PRO A 81 -14.36 -21.94 -8.72
C PRO A 81 -13.00 -22.66 -8.60
N GLU A 82 -12.55 -23.24 -9.70
CA GLU A 82 -11.26 -23.97 -9.78
C GLU A 82 -10.07 -23.04 -9.53
N ILE A 83 -10.12 -21.79 -10.02
CA ILE A 83 -9.04 -20.81 -9.82
C ILE A 83 -9.16 -20.17 -8.45
N VAL A 84 -10.36 -19.69 -8.06
CA VAL A 84 -10.59 -19.04 -6.77
C VAL A 84 -10.28 -19.95 -5.62
N GLY A 85 -10.62 -21.24 -5.71
CA GLY A 85 -10.32 -22.24 -4.68
C GLY A 85 -8.84 -22.65 -4.58
N ARG A 86 -7.96 -22.10 -5.44
CA ARG A 86 -6.52 -22.41 -5.45
C ARG A 86 -5.63 -21.27 -4.98
N VAL A 87 -6.21 -20.10 -4.68
CA VAL A 87 -5.49 -18.94 -4.19
C VAL A 87 -6.00 -18.54 -2.80
N ALA A 88 -5.09 -18.11 -1.92
CA ALA A 88 -5.46 -17.74 -0.56
C ALA A 88 -5.88 -16.25 -0.44
N GLN A 89 -5.44 -15.41 -1.38
CA GLN A 89 -5.60 -13.97 -1.30
C GLN A 89 -7.07 -13.53 -1.39
N TYR A 90 -7.57 -12.82 -0.38
CA TYR A 90 -8.95 -12.29 -0.28
C TYR A 90 -10.05 -13.35 -0.31
N VAL A 91 -9.77 -14.57 0.15
CA VAL A 91 -10.77 -15.63 0.26
C VAL A 91 -11.22 -15.83 1.70
N ALA A 92 -10.28 -15.86 2.64
CA ALA A 92 -10.56 -16.03 4.07
C ALA A 92 -9.59 -15.21 4.90
N ASN A 93 -9.88 -13.93 5.10
CA ASN A 93 -9.03 -12.96 5.79
C ASN A 93 -9.82 -12.24 6.88
N PHE A 94 -9.12 -11.83 7.95
CA PHE A 94 -9.68 -10.90 8.92
C PHE A 94 -9.94 -9.53 8.29
N GLU A 95 -10.97 -8.83 8.77
CA GLU A 95 -11.22 -7.42 8.46
C GLU A 95 -10.08 -6.56 9.06
N PRO A 96 -9.45 -5.66 8.28
CA PRO A 96 -8.19 -5.07 8.69
C PRO A 96 -8.29 -4.08 9.85
N LEU A 97 -9.37 -3.32 10.02
CA LEU A 97 -9.49 -2.37 11.15
C LEU A 97 -9.63 -3.10 12.48
N THR A 98 -10.40 -4.18 12.49
CA THR A 98 -10.55 -5.06 13.66
C THR A 98 -9.21 -5.73 14.01
N LEU A 99 -8.51 -6.25 13.00
CA LEU A 99 -7.19 -6.86 13.14
C LEU A 99 -6.15 -5.86 13.65
N MET A 100 -6.09 -4.66 13.06
CA MET A 100 -5.20 -3.59 13.48
C MET A 100 -5.40 -3.20 14.94
N SER A 101 -6.65 -3.09 15.40
CA SER A 101 -6.96 -2.77 16.79
C SER A 101 -6.38 -3.81 17.75
N ALA A 102 -6.52 -5.10 17.42
CA ALA A 102 -6.00 -6.19 18.24
C ALA A 102 -4.45 -6.25 18.21
N LEU A 103 -3.83 -6.07 17.04
CA LEU A 103 -2.38 -6.12 16.89
C LEU A 103 -1.67 -4.91 17.52
N SER A 104 -2.30 -3.74 17.49
CA SER A 104 -1.74 -2.53 18.11
C SER A 104 -1.55 -2.68 19.62
N ALA A 105 -2.39 -3.51 20.29
CA ALA A 105 -2.25 -3.86 21.69
C ALA A 105 -1.16 -4.91 21.96
N ARG A 106 -0.59 -5.54 20.93
CA ARG A 106 0.45 -6.57 21.01
C ARG A 106 1.83 -6.07 20.63
N THR A 107 1.94 -4.78 20.29
CA THR A 107 3.16 -4.08 19.86
C THR A 107 3.31 -2.76 20.59
N GLN A 108 4.50 -2.15 20.52
CA GLN A 108 4.81 -0.93 21.29
C GLN A 108 5.21 0.25 20.40
N ARG A 109 5.74 0.00 19.21
CA ARG A 109 6.40 1.00 18.36
C ARG A 109 5.90 1.01 16.93
N ILE A 110 5.82 -0.15 16.30
CA ILE A 110 5.47 -0.27 14.87
C ILE A 110 4.10 0.32 14.59
N GLY A 111 3.99 1.10 13.50
CA GLY A 111 2.72 1.66 13.04
C GLY A 111 1.88 0.66 12.25
N PHE A 112 0.63 1.05 12.01
CA PHE A 112 -0.33 0.23 11.27
C PHE A 112 -1.07 1.08 10.25
N ILE A 113 -1.04 0.69 8.99
CA ILE A 113 -1.74 1.33 7.88
C ILE A 113 -2.79 0.35 7.38
N CYS A 114 -4.07 0.71 7.53
CA CYS A 114 -5.18 -0.13 7.14
C CYS A 114 -6.03 0.49 6.03
N THR A 115 -6.45 -0.34 5.10
CA THR A 115 -7.35 0.04 4.03
C THR A 115 -8.78 0.21 4.53
N ALA A 116 -9.40 1.33 4.17
CA ALA A 116 -10.84 1.53 4.30
C ALA A 116 -11.37 2.34 3.11
N SER A 117 -12.46 1.84 2.53
CA SER A 117 -13.08 2.44 1.35
C SER A 117 -13.86 3.70 1.68
N THR A 118 -13.74 4.73 0.85
CA THR A 118 -14.63 5.90 0.88
C THR A 118 -15.97 5.64 0.19
N SER A 119 -16.05 4.62 -0.67
CA SER A 119 -17.28 4.30 -1.42
C SER A 119 -18.32 3.58 -0.56
N TYR A 120 -17.87 2.66 0.30
CA TYR A 120 -18.76 1.76 1.04
C TYR A 120 -18.69 1.92 2.56
N ASN A 121 -18.31 3.13 3.01
CA ASN A 121 -18.33 3.54 4.41
C ASN A 121 -18.97 4.93 4.56
N PHE A 122 -19.18 5.35 5.81
CA PHE A 122 -19.62 6.69 6.16
C PHE A 122 -18.48 7.46 6.85
N PRO A 123 -18.29 8.77 6.55
CA PRO A 123 -17.18 9.55 7.08
C PRO A 123 -17.10 9.57 8.60
N PHE A 124 -18.24 9.78 9.29
CA PHE A 124 -18.29 9.78 10.75
C PHE A 124 -17.79 8.46 11.36
N GLN A 125 -18.19 7.32 10.78
CA GLN A 125 -17.78 6.01 11.28
C GLN A 125 -16.28 5.78 11.08
N ILE A 126 -15.74 6.14 9.92
CA ILE A 126 -14.31 5.99 9.62
C ILE A 126 -13.49 6.94 10.50
N ALA A 127 -13.86 8.21 10.62
CA ALA A 127 -13.19 9.16 11.50
C ALA A 127 -13.14 8.65 12.95
N ARG A 128 -14.28 8.14 13.47
CA ARG A 128 -14.38 7.62 14.82
C ARG A 128 -13.51 6.36 15.04
N LYS A 129 -13.53 5.42 14.09
CA LYS A 129 -12.73 4.18 14.17
C LYS A 129 -11.25 4.50 14.19
N PHE A 130 -10.75 5.29 13.23
CA PHE A 130 -9.33 5.64 13.17
C PHE A 130 -8.86 6.49 14.36
N ALA A 131 -9.66 7.44 14.84
CA ALA A 131 -9.34 8.18 16.06
C ALA A 131 -9.24 7.25 17.28
N SER A 132 -10.17 6.29 17.41
CA SER A 132 -10.15 5.31 18.51
C SER A 132 -8.91 4.42 18.42
N ILE A 133 -8.57 3.91 17.24
CA ILE A 133 -7.38 3.08 17.02
C ILE A 133 -6.10 3.88 17.29
N ASP A 134 -6.09 5.17 16.90
CA ASP A 134 -4.93 6.03 17.16
C ASP A 134 -4.70 6.20 18.66
N HIS A 135 -5.75 6.37 19.46
CA HIS A 135 -5.64 6.37 20.92
C HIS A 135 -5.19 5.02 21.48
N ILE A 136 -5.80 3.90 21.05
CA ILE A 136 -5.46 2.54 21.51
C ILE A 136 -3.99 2.23 21.22
N SER A 137 -3.51 2.63 20.06
CA SER A 137 -2.13 2.39 19.62
C SER A 137 -1.11 3.39 20.16
N GLY A 138 -1.56 4.50 20.78
CA GLY A 138 -0.67 5.59 21.21
C GLY A 138 -0.10 6.41 20.06
N GLY A 139 -0.90 6.64 19.02
CA GLY A 139 -0.51 7.46 17.88
C GLY A 139 0.12 6.68 16.72
N ARG A 140 -0.29 5.43 16.48
CA ARG A 140 0.34 4.58 15.47
C ARG A 140 -0.61 4.14 14.34
N ALA A 141 -1.76 4.81 14.19
CA ALA A 141 -2.75 4.51 13.16
C ALA A 141 -2.50 5.29 11.87
N GLY A 142 -2.69 4.61 10.73
CA GLY A 142 -2.71 5.18 9.39
C GLY A 142 -3.86 4.60 8.56
N TRP A 143 -4.42 5.41 7.69
CA TRP A 143 -5.53 5.06 6.81
C TRP A 143 -5.09 5.04 5.35
N ASN A 144 -5.09 3.86 4.73
CA ASN A 144 -4.98 3.73 3.29
C ASN A 144 -6.35 3.96 2.64
N ILE A 145 -6.47 5.09 1.97
CA ILE A 145 -7.72 5.57 1.37
C ILE A 145 -7.89 4.91 0.02
N VAL A 146 -9.00 4.18 -0.17
CA VAL A 146 -9.35 3.58 -1.46
C VAL A 146 -10.76 3.98 -1.87
N THR A 147 -11.00 3.99 -3.17
CA THR A 147 -12.32 4.31 -3.74
C THR A 147 -13.12 3.05 -4.10
N SER A 148 -12.57 1.88 -3.85
CA SER A 148 -13.11 0.58 -4.28
C SER A 148 -13.32 0.45 -5.79
N GLY A 149 -13.24 -0.76 -6.31
CA GLY A 149 -13.36 -0.98 -7.74
C GLY A 149 -13.30 -2.45 -8.13
N MET A 150 -13.24 -3.34 -7.13
CA MET A 150 -13.25 -4.78 -7.40
C MET A 150 -14.63 -5.22 -7.88
N PRO A 151 -14.70 -5.95 -9.01
CA PRO A 151 -15.97 -6.44 -9.53
C PRO A 151 -16.75 -7.22 -8.46
N GLY A 152 -18.02 -6.89 -8.28
CA GLY A 152 -18.92 -7.54 -7.33
C GLY A 152 -18.93 -6.96 -5.91
N GLU A 153 -17.98 -6.11 -5.55
CA GLU A 153 -17.94 -5.45 -4.24
C GLU A 153 -19.20 -4.61 -4.00
N ASN A 154 -19.68 -3.91 -5.02
CA ASN A 154 -20.89 -3.10 -5.00
C ASN A 154 -22.15 -3.86 -4.57
N PHE A 155 -22.26 -5.16 -4.91
CA PHE A 155 -23.43 -5.97 -4.55
C PHE A 155 -23.52 -6.22 -3.04
N ASN A 156 -22.38 -6.27 -2.32
CA ASN A 156 -22.38 -6.43 -0.87
C ASN A 156 -22.90 -5.19 -0.13
N PHE A 157 -23.07 -4.06 -0.85
CA PHE A 157 -23.56 -2.79 -0.33
C PHE A 157 -24.87 -2.35 -0.98
N GLY A 158 -25.63 -3.30 -1.57
CA GLY A 158 -26.96 -3.06 -2.12
C GLY A 158 -26.98 -2.16 -3.36
N ARG A 159 -25.91 -2.15 -4.15
CA ARG A 159 -25.78 -1.36 -5.37
C ARG A 159 -25.62 -2.26 -6.58
N ASP A 160 -26.33 -1.96 -7.66
CA ASP A 160 -26.25 -2.70 -8.93
C ASP A 160 -24.95 -2.38 -9.70
N ALA A 161 -24.32 -1.24 -9.41
CA ALA A 161 -23.06 -0.82 -10.02
C ALA A 161 -22.19 -0.03 -9.02
N HIS A 162 -20.89 0.04 -9.31
CA HIS A 162 -19.99 0.98 -8.62
C HIS A 162 -20.42 2.43 -8.88
N TYR A 163 -19.91 3.36 -8.06
CA TYR A 163 -20.01 4.78 -8.35
C TYR A 163 -19.32 5.10 -9.68
N PRO A 164 -19.82 6.08 -10.47
CA PRO A 164 -19.15 6.54 -11.68
C PRO A 164 -17.70 6.95 -11.41
N HIS A 165 -16.79 6.64 -12.33
CA HIS A 165 -15.35 6.87 -12.12
C HIS A 165 -15.00 8.34 -11.88
N ASP A 166 -15.69 9.26 -12.54
CA ASP A 166 -15.54 10.70 -12.41
C ASP A 166 -15.99 11.22 -11.03
N GLU A 167 -16.96 10.58 -10.40
CA GLU A 167 -17.44 10.94 -9.06
C GLU A 167 -16.61 10.35 -7.92
N LEU A 168 -15.87 9.26 -8.16
CA LEU A 168 -15.17 8.51 -7.11
C LEU A 168 -14.19 9.38 -6.32
N TYR A 169 -13.35 10.15 -7.01
CA TYR A 169 -12.33 10.97 -6.34
C TYR A 169 -12.89 12.28 -5.77
N GLU A 170 -13.94 12.87 -6.38
CA GLU A 170 -14.64 14.00 -5.78
C GLU A 170 -15.32 13.62 -4.47
N ARG A 171 -16.01 12.47 -4.48
CA ARG A 171 -16.65 11.90 -3.30
C ARG A 171 -15.62 11.53 -2.22
N ALA A 172 -14.46 10.95 -2.62
CA ALA A 172 -13.37 10.64 -1.71
C ALA A 172 -12.76 11.90 -1.09
N ALA A 173 -12.61 12.99 -1.85
CA ALA A 173 -12.11 14.25 -1.35
C ALA A 173 -13.01 14.83 -0.27
N GLU A 174 -14.33 14.91 -0.53
CA GLU A 174 -15.32 15.36 0.46
C GLU A 174 -15.31 14.47 1.71
N PHE A 175 -15.21 13.14 1.52
CA PHE A 175 -15.13 12.19 2.61
C PHE A 175 -13.92 12.45 3.52
N VAL A 176 -12.74 12.64 2.93
CA VAL A 176 -11.49 12.88 3.67
C VAL A 176 -11.53 14.24 4.39
N ASP A 177 -12.05 15.28 3.73
CA ASP A 177 -12.19 16.60 4.34
C ASP A 177 -13.12 16.55 5.56
N ILE A 178 -14.22 15.78 5.50
CA ILE A 178 -15.10 15.54 6.65
C ILE A 178 -14.34 14.82 7.77
N CYS A 179 -13.59 13.73 7.46
CA CYS A 179 -12.84 13.02 8.47
C CYS A 179 -11.81 13.92 9.17
N ARG A 180 -11.10 14.75 8.41
CA ARG A 180 -10.13 15.71 8.96
C ARG A 180 -10.80 16.75 9.88
N GLY A 181 -11.93 17.31 9.47
CA GLY A 181 -12.70 18.22 10.29
C GLY A 181 -13.25 17.56 11.58
N LEU A 182 -13.68 16.30 11.50
CA LEU A 182 -14.14 15.55 12.66
C LEU A 182 -13.00 15.24 13.65
N TRP A 183 -11.77 14.99 13.17
CA TRP A 183 -10.61 14.78 14.06
C TRP A 183 -10.20 16.06 14.80
N ASP A 184 -10.57 17.22 14.30
CA ASP A 184 -10.39 18.54 14.93
C ASP A 184 -11.63 19.00 15.70
N SER A 185 -12.55 18.10 16.09
CA SER A 185 -13.74 18.46 16.89
C SER A 185 -13.43 18.98 18.29
N TRP A 186 -12.23 18.79 18.80
CA TRP A 186 -11.83 19.18 20.15
C TRP A 186 -10.42 19.75 20.16
N ASP A 187 -10.18 20.78 20.93
CA ASP A 187 -8.82 21.22 21.25
C ASP A 187 -8.08 20.15 22.05
N ASP A 188 -6.75 20.18 22.01
CA ASP A 188 -5.93 19.18 22.72
C ASP A 188 -6.17 19.14 24.23
N ASP A 189 -6.53 20.28 24.81
CA ASP A 189 -6.76 20.51 26.24
C ASP A 189 -8.26 20.65 26.61
N ALA A 190 -9.17 20.27 25.71
CA ALA A 190 -10.62 20.40 25.92
C ALA A 190 -11.18 19.51 27.06
N PHE A 191 -10.41 18.56 27.58
CA PHE A 191 -10.85 17.62 28.60
C PHE A 191 -10.01 17.72 29.88
N PRO A 192 -10.27 18.70 30.77
CA PRO A 192 -9.57 18.79 32.06
C PRO A 192 -9.83 17.58 32.97
N ARG A 193 -11.01 16.97 32.87
CA ARG A 193 -11.42 15.80 33.69
C ARG A 193 -11.17 16.02 35.18
N ASP A 194 -11.55 17.23 35.64
CA ASP A 194 -11.33 17.65 37.01
C ASP A 194 -12.43 17.15 37.95
N PRO A 195 -12.13 16.17 38.86
CA PRO A 195 -13.11 15.65 39.79
C PRO A 195 -13.51 16.66 40.89
N GLU A 196 -12.67 17.64 41.19
CA GLU A 196 -12.93 18.61 42.26
C GLU A 196 -13.94 19.66 41.81
N SER A 197 -13.77 20.24 40.63
CA SER A 197 -14.72 21.20 40.05
C SER A 197 -15.92 20.52 39.40
N GLY A 198 -15.84 19.22 39.07
CA GLY A 198 -16.85 18.48 38.34
C GLY A 198 -16.85 18.79 36.82
N VAL A 199 -15.85 19.50 36.32
CA VAL A 199 -15.71 19.81 34.90
C VAL A 199 -15.02 18.67 34.18
N PHE A 200 -15.74 17.94 33.32
CA PHE A 200 -15.19 16.87 32.51
C PHE A 200 -14.63 17.41 31.19
N ALA A 201 -15.32 18.32 30.52
CA ALA A 201 -14.95 18.92 29.24
C ALA A 201 -15.33 20.41 29.19
N GLU A 202 -14.50 21.22 28.53
CA GLU A 202 -14.74 22.62 28.23
C GLU A 202 -15.40 22.73 26.84
N LEU A 203 -16.70 23.06 26.81
CA LEU A 203 -17.48 23.06 25.59
C LEU A 203 -17.18 24.23 24.63
N ASP A 204 -16.55 25.28 25.11
CA ASP A 204 -16.00 26.37 24.29
C ASP A 204 -14.78 25.95 23.46
N ARG A 205 -14.20 24.80 23.76
CA ARG A 205 -13.12 24.11 23.02
C ARG A 205 -13.63 22.97 22.14
N MET A 206 -14.93 22.91 21.91
CA MET A 206 -15.58 21.93 21.04
C MET A 206 -15.97 22.61 19.72
N HIS A 207 -15.62 21.99 18.61
CA HIS A 207 -15.90 22.47 17.27
C HIS A 207 -16.88 21.57 16.55
N VAL A 208 -18.07 22.09 16.24
CA VAL A 208 -19.07 21.38 15.45
C VAL A 208 -18.74 21.56 13.97
N LEU A 209 -18.60 20.47 13.22
CA LEU A 209 -18.24 20.52 11.81
C LEU A 209 -19.36 21.11 10.94
N ASP A 210 -20.60 20.67 11.16
CA ASP A 210 -21.84 21.07 10.48
C ASP A 210 -21.72 21.07 8.94
N HIS A 211 -21.14 20.00 8.39
CA HIS A 211 -20.86 19.86 6.97
C HIS A 211 -22.14 19.56 6.16
N GLU A 212 -22.40 20.37 5.15
CA GLU A 212 -23.38 20.12 4.09
C GLU A 212 -22.70 20.20 2.73
N GLY A 213 -22.45 19.03 2.12
CA GLY A 213 -21.78 18.92 0.82
C GLY A 213 -22.62 18.25 -0.24
N ARG A 214 -21.98 17.97 -1.38
CA ARG A 214 -22.61 17.31 -2.52
C ARG A 214 -22.98 15.85 -2.20
N TYR A 215 -22.12 15.16 -1.49
CA TYR A 215 -22.23 13.70 -1.26
C TYR A 215 -22.62 13.36 0.18
N PHE A 216 -22.32 14.25 1.14
CA PHE A 216 -22.52 13.96 2.56
C PHE A 216 -23.08 15.13 3.34
N ARG A 217 -23.81 14.78 4.42
CA ARG A 217 -24.21 15.70 5.47
C ARG A 217 -23.77 15.11 6.80
N VAL A 218 -22.90 15.80 7.52
CA VAL A 218 -22.33 15.36 8.78
C VAL A 218 -22.21 16.51 9.76
N ARG A 219 -23.00 16.48 10.82
CA ARG A 219 -22.99 17.55 11.80
C ARG A 219 -21.75 17.50 12.69
N GLY A 220 -21.33 16.33 13.17
CA GLY A 220 -20.36 16.27 14.27
C GLY A 220 -20.95 16.77 15.59
N PRO A 221 -20.13 17.07 16.61
CA PRO A 221 -18.70 16.79 16.68
C PRO A 221 -18.41 15.30 16.80
N LEU A 222 -17.15 14.90 16.61
CA LEU A 222 -16.73 13.55 16.94
C LEU A 222 -16.72 13.35 18.44
N ASN A 223 -17.26 12.23 18.92
CA ASN A 223 -17.28 11.89 20.34
C ASN A 223 -16.05 11.08 20.81
N VAL A 224 -14.88 11.46 20.27
CA VAL A 224 -13.55 10.98 20.66
C VAL A 224 -12.66 12.21 20.77
N ALA A 225 -11.83 12.27 21.81
CA ALA A 225 -10.86 13.35 21.97
C ALA A 225 -9.88 13.37 20.78
N ARG A 226 -9.25 14.51 20.52
CA ARG A 226 -8.24 14.67 19.49
C ARG A 226 -7.12 13.65 19.69
N SER A 227 -6.73 12.97 18.62
CA SER A 227 -5.81 11.84 18.70
C SER A 227 -4.35 12.26 18.91
N PRO A 228 -3.47 11.37 19.39
CA PRO A 228 -2.07 11.69 19.66
C PRO A 228 -1.32 12.29 18.48
N GLN A 229 -1.60 11.82 17.26
CA GLN A 229 -1.03 12.36 16.01
C GLN A 229 -1.69 13.66 15.53
N GLY A 230 -2.74 14.12 16.19
CA GLY A 230 -3.69 15.11 15.67
C GLY A 230 -4.64 14.47 14.67
N HIS A 231 -4.12 14.00 13.56
CA HIS A 231 -4.83 13.16 12.58
C HIS A 231 -4.06 11.86 12.34
N PRO A 232 -4.73 10.71 12.21
CA PRO A 232 -4.11 9.49 11.68
C PRO A 232 -3.39 9.76 10.37
N MET A 233 -2.27 9.06 10.12
CA MET A 233 -1.50 9.22 8.88
C MET A 233 -2.35 8.82 7.67
N LEU A 234 -2.35 9.60 6.61
CA LEU A 234 -3.12 9.35 5.39
C LEU A 234 -2.23 8.71 4.32
N VAL A 235 -2.69 7.62 3.74
CA VAL A 235 -1.97 6.86 2.71
C VAL A 235 -2.87 6.67 1.50
N GLN A 236 -2.30 6.59 0.30
CA GLN A 236 -3.06 6.39 -0.92
C GLN A 236 -2.25 5.57 -1.93
N ALA A 237 -2.94 4.76 -2.74
CA ALA A 237 -2.34 3.81 -3.68
C ALA A 237 -2.84 3.95 -5.14
N GLY A 238 -3.57 5.03 -5.48
CA GLY A 238 -4.10 5.23 -6.83
C GLY A 238 -3.04 5.59 -7.85
N GLN A 239 -3.08 4.90 -8.99
CA GLN A 239 -2.10 5.07 -10.07
C GLN A 239 -2.61 5.91 -11.24
N SER A 240 -3.93 6.18 -11.30
CA SER A 240 -4.52 7.04 -12.33
C SER A 240 -4.09 8.51 -12.15
N PRO A 241 -4.20 9.36 -13.18
CA PRO A 241 -3.92 10.80 -13.04
C PRO A 241 -4.76 11.46 -11.92
N GLU A 242 -6.03 11.07 -11.78
CA GLU A 242 -6.93 11.54 -10.70
C GLU A 242 -6.43 11.06 -9.34
N GLY A 243 -6.08 9.77 -9.23
CA GLY A 243 -5.55 9.18 -8.01
C GLY A 243 -4.23 9.82 -7.58
N THR A 244 -3.34 10.11 -8.53
CA THR A 244 -2.06 10.78 -8.25
C THR A 244 -2.26 12.22 -7.75
N ARG A 245 -3.18 12.98 -8.37
CA ARG A 245 -3.55 14.33 -7.87
C ARG A 245 -4.18 14.28 -6.49
N PHE A 246 -5.07 13.32 -6.25
CA PHE A 246 -5.68 13.09 -4.94
C PHE A 246 -4.62 12.74 -3.88
N ALA A 247 -3.69 11.83 -4.20
CA ALA A 247 -2.59 11.46 -3.32
C ALA A 247 -1.71 12.69 -2.97
N ALA A 248 -1.30 13.46 -3.95
CA ALA A 248 -0.50 14.67 -3.76
C ALA A 248 -1.18 15.70 -2.84
N ARG A 249 -2.51 15.81 -2.91
CA ARG A 249 -3.30 16.72 -2.06
C ARG A 249 -3.43 16.24 -0.62
N TYR A 250 -3.65 14.94 -0.40
CA TYR A 250 -4.10 14.41 0.90
C TYR A 250 -3.11 13.49 1.59
N ALA A 251 -2.36 12.66 0.84
CA ALA A 251 -1.60 11.57 1.42
C ALA A 251 -0.26 12.04 2.03
N ASP A 252 0.09 11.47 3.16
CA ASP A 252 1.41 11.57 3.79
C ASP A 252 2.37 10.51 3.23
N MET A 253 1.81 9.39 2.73
CA MET A 253 2.54 8.32 2.06
C MET A 253 1.78 7.90 0.79
N VAL A 254 2.51 7.72 -0.32
CA VAL A 254 1.96 7.25 -1.59
C VAL A 254 2.60 5.92 -1.95
N PHE A 255 1.79 4.88 -2.00
CA PHE A 255 2.20 3.58 -2.53
C PHE A 255 2.18 3.62 -4.06
N VAL A 256 3.28 3.24 -4.69
CA VAL A 256 3.43 3.20 -6.14
C VAL A 256 3.96 1.84 -6.61
N THR A 257 3.80 1.55 -7.90
CA THR A 257 4.16 0.24 -8.48
C THR A 257 4.99 0.38 -9.75
N PRO A 258 6.10 1.13 -9.74
CA PRO A 258 6.99 1.24 -10.88
C PRO A 258 7.68 -0.10 -11.16
N GLN A 259 8.00 -0.35 -12.43
CA GLN A 259 8.69 -1.58 -12.86
C GLN A 259 10.16 -1.36 -13.17
N SER A 260 10.59 -0.11 -13.33
CA SER A 260 12.00 0.27 -13.56
C SER A 260 12.39 1.48 -12.71
N LEU A 261 13.68 1.70 -12.59
CA LEU A 261 14.24 2.85 -11.88
C LEU A 261 13.79 4.17 -12.51
N GLU A 262 13.77 4.24 -13.83
CA GLU A 262 13.36 5.42 -14.61
C GLU A 262 11.87 5.75 -14.34
N GLU A 263 11.02 4.74 -14.36
CA GLU A 263 9.60 4.92 -14.01
C GLU A 263 9.45 5.36 -12.54
N GLY A 264 10.25 4.80 -11.65
CA GLY A 264 10.31 5.19 -10.23
C GLY A 264 10.66 6.66 -10.06
N GLN A 265 11.70 7.14 -10.75
CA GLN A 265 12.14 8.54 -10.73
C GLN A 265 11.08 9.49 -11.30
N GLU A 266 10.43 9.10 -12.40
CA GLU A 266 9.36 9.91 -13.01
C GLU A 266 8.17 10.05 -12.05
N ARG A 267 7.70 8.93 -11.46
CA ARG A 267 6.59 8.95 -10.50
C ARG A 267 6.93 9.73 -9.25
N TYR A 268 8.13 9.54 -8.72
CA TYR A 268 8.63 10.28 -7.55
C TYR A 268 8.58 11.78 -7.80
N ARG A 269 9.20 12.24 -8.89
CA ARG A 269 9.20 13.66 -9.28
C ARG A 269 7.78 14.20 -9.47
N THR A 270 6.93 13.49 -10.22
CA THR A 270 5.55 13.91 -10.47
C THR A 270 4.74 14.10 -9.18
N ILE A 271 4.87 13.15 -8.23
CA ILE A 271 4.15 13.24 -6.95
C ILE A 271 4.66 14.43 -6.12
N LYS A 272 5.98 14.64 -6.06
CA LYS A 272 6.59 15.75 -5.32
C LYS A 272 6.19 17.11 -5.91
N GLU A 273 6.22 17.26 -7.24
CA GLU A 273 5.78 18.47 -7.95
C GLU A 273 4.28 18.78 -7.73
N LEU A 274 3.43 17.76 -7.80
CA LEU A 274 2.00 17.92 -7.53
C LEU A 274 1.71 18.26 -6.07
N ALA A 275 2.49 17.74 -5.13
CA ALA A 275 2.36 18.08 -3.71
C ALA A 275 2.73 19.56 -3.47
N GLU A 276 3.83 20.04 -4.07
CA GLU A 276 4.24 21.44 -4.00
C GLU A 276 3.17 22.35 -4.64
N ALA A 277 2.65 21.98 -5.81
CA ALA A 277 1.56 22.69 -6.47
C ALA A 277 0.27 22.74 -5.64
N ALA A 278 0.03 21.73 -4.79
CA ALA A 278 -1.06 21.69 -3.83
C ALA A 278 -0.78 22.47 -2.54
N GLY A 279 0.36 23.18 -2.45
CA GLY A 279 0.77 23.97 -1.28
C GLY A 279 1.27 23.14 -0.11
N ARG A 280 1.70 21.91 -0.36
CA ARG A 280 2.28 21.00 0.65
C ARG A 280 3.80 20.97 0.53
N ASP A 281 4.47 20.72 1.64
CA ASP A 281 5.89 20.41 1.65
C ASP A 281 6.10 19.03 0.98
N PRO A 282 6.87 18.95 -0.14
CA PRO A 282 7.12 17.69 -0.83
C PRO A 282 7.80 16.63 0.07
N ASP A 283 8.61 17.07 1.05
CA ASP A 283 9.29 16.18 1.98
C ASP A 283 8.32 15.52 2.99
N HIS A 284 7.12 16.06 3.11
CA HIS A 284 6.05 15.47 3.91
C HIS A 284 5.15 14.49 3.12
N VAL A 285 5.50 14.18 1.87
CA VAL A 285 4.81 13.18 1.04
C VAL A 285 5.80 12.07 0.69
N LYS A 286 5.73 10.96 1.39
CA LYS A 286 6.66 9.83 1.20
C LYS A 286 6.22 8.93 0.06
N VAL A 287 7.11 8.70 -0.91
CA VAL A 287 6.84 7.82 -2.07
C VAL A 287 7.45 6.45 -1.80
N MET A 288 6.59 5.43 -1.72
CA MET A 288 6.94 4.08 -1.27
C MET A 288 6.60 3.05 -2.36
N PRO A 289 7.55 2.69 -3.23
CA PRO A 289 7.37 1.58 -4.15
C PRO A 289 7.07 0.26 -3.44
N GLY A 290 6.15 -0.54 -4.00
CA GLY A 290 6.00 -1.94 -3.64
C GLY A 290 7.20 -2.74 -4.12
N LEU A 291 7.78 -3.53 -3.23
CA LEU A 291 8.91 -4.41 -3.54
C LEU A 291 8.53 -5.86 -3.25
N ALA A 292 8.23 -6.61 -4.32
CA ALA A 292 8.12 -8.07 -4.23
C ALA A 292 9.52 -8.67 -4.09
N VAL A 293 9.75 -9.47 -3.06
CA VAL A 293 11.10 -9.95 -2.74
C VAL A 293 11.14 -11.43 -2.43
N ILE A 294 12.14 -12.11 -3.00
CA ILE A 294 12.61 -13.42 -2.63
C ILE A 294 14.12 -13.31 -2.38
N THR A 295 14.54 -13.56 -1.16
CA THR A 295 15.95 -13.39 -0.75
C THR A 295 16.42 -14.57 0.09
N GLY A 296 17.72 -14.75 0.13
CA GLY A 296 18.38 -15.79 0.92
C GLY A 296 19.80 -15.37 1.31
N ALA A 297 20.55 -16.28 1.93
CA ALA A 297 21.95 -16.06 2.23
C ALA A 297 22.78 -15.88 0.96
N THR A 298 22.38 -16.55 -0.12
CA THR A 298 23.02 -16.50 -1.44
C THR A 298 21.96 -16.33 -2.54
N ASP A 299 22.41 -15.95 -3.74
CA ASP A 299 21.53 -15.89 -4.92
C ASP A 299 20.94 -17.28 -5.24
N ALA A 300 21.68 -18.35 -4.98
CA ALA A 300 21.23 -19.72 -5.20
C ALA A 300 20.10 -20.14 -4.25
N ASP A 301 20.12 -19.67 -2.99
CA ASP A 301 19.04 -19.92 -2.03
C ASP A 301 17.75 -19.22 -2.48
N ALA A 302 17.85 -17.95 -2.87
CA ALA A 302 16.71 -17.18 -3.38
C ALA A 302 16.13 -17.81 -4.67
N GLU A 303 17.00 -18.29 -5.56
CA GLU A 303 16.59 -19.01 -6.78
C GLU A 303 15.88 -20.31 -6.46
N ALA A 304 16.37 -21.07 -5.48
CA ALA A 304 15.76 -22.34 -5.06
C ALA A 304 14.32 -22.13 -4.53
N ASP A 305 14.11 -21.13 -3.67
CA ASP A 305 12.78 -20.77 -3.15
C ASP A 305 11.84 -20.29 -4.29
N PHE A 306 12.37 -19.52 -5.23
CA PHE A 306 11.61 -19.09 -6.41
C PHE A 306 11.19 -20.31 -7.25
N GLN A 307 12.10 -21.20 -7.60
CA GLN A 307 11.79 -22.39 -8.40
C GLN A 307 10.81 -23.31 -7.68
N LEU A 308 10.91 -23.44 -6.36
CA LEU A 308 9.93 -24.17 -5.57
C LEU A 308 8.53 -23.54 -5.70
N LEU A 309 8.39 -22.22 -5.52
CA LEU A 309 7.11 -21.52 -5.68
C LEU A 309 6.53 -21.69 -7.08
N GLN A 310 7.38 -21.60 -8.12
CA GLN A 310 6.95 -21.81 -9.51
C GLN A 310 6.48 -23.27 -9.74
N SER A 311 7.14 -24.26 -9.14
CA SER A 311 6.73 -25.66 -9.22
C SER A 311 5.39 -25.95 -8.54
N LEU A 312 5.07 -25.18 -7.49
CA LEU A 312 3.82 -25.27 -6.72
C LEU A 312 2.66 -24.52 -7.39
N LEU A 313 2.92 -23.66 -8.36
CA LEU A 313 1.90 -22.89 -9.04
C LEU A 313 1.01 -23.77 -9.92
N HIS A 314 -0.30 -23.76 -9.67
CA HIS A 314 -1.23 -24.54 -10.48
C HIS A 314 -1.33 -23.96 -11.90
N PRO A 315 -1.33 -24.78 -12.97
CA PRO A 315 -1.38 -24.31 -14.35
C PRO A 315 -2.53 -23.32 -14.63
N ASP A 316 -3.75 -23.62 -14.17
CA ASP A 316 -4.92 -22.75 -14.38
C ASP A 316 -4.73 -21.37 -13.75
N VAL A 317 -4.09 -21.30 -12.57
CA VAL A 317 -3.78 -20.03 -11.90
C VAL A 317 -2.74 -19.26 -12.71
N ALA A 318 -1.70 -19.94 -13.20
CA ALA A 318 -0.68 -19.31 -14.04
C ALA A 318 -1.26 -18.77 -15.34
N LEU A 319 -2.09 -19.55 -16.05
CA LEU A 319 -2.79 -19.11 -17.26
C LEU A 319 -3.69 -17.89 -17.00
N LYS A 320 -4.42 -17.89 -15.89
CA LYS A 320 -5.24 -16.72 -15.49
C LYS A 320 -4.38 -15.48 -15.28
N MET A 321 -3.22 -15.62 -14.66
CA MET A 321 -2.27 -14.50 -14.49
C MET A 321 -1.77 -13.97 -15.82
N LEU A 322 -1.39 -14.87 -16.74
CA LEU A 322 -0.98 -14.49 -18.10
C LEU A 322 -2.13 -13.77 -18.85
N ALA A 323 -3.34 -14.32 -18.78
CA ALA A 323 -4.52 -13.69 -19.41
C ALA A 323 -4.77 -12.27 -18.88
N THR A 324 -4.66 -12.07 -17.56
CA THR A 324 -4.74 -10.74 -16.93
C THR A 324 -3.65 -9.79 -17.46
N LYS A 325 -2.40 -10.25 -17.55
CA LYS A 325 -1.26 -9.46 -18.06
C LYS A 325 -1.43 -9.12 -19.54
N ILE A 326 -1.91 -10.05 -20.35
CA ILE A 326 -2.25 -9.80 -21.76
C ILE A 326 -3.34 -8.72 -21.86
N ASN A 327 -4.42 -8.84 -21.07
CA ASN A 327 -5.49 -7.86 -21.05
C ASN A 327 -4.96 -6.45 -20.70
N MET A 328 -4.15 -6.34 -19.65
CA MET A 328 -3.56 -5.07 -19.21
C MET A 328 -2.65 -4.45 -20.30
N SER A 329 -1.84 -5.26 -20.97
CA SER A 329 -0.86 -4.78 -21.97
C SER A 329 -1.48 -4.45 -23.33
N THR A 330 -2.63 -5.02 -23.66
CA THR A 330 -3.31 -4.83 -24.95
C THR A 330 -4.50 -3.89 -24.87
N GLY A 331 -4.96 -3.51 -23.68
CA GLY A 331 -6.14 -2.67 -23.47
C GLY A 331 -7.46 -3.31 -23.91
N ARG A 332 -7.52 -4.63 -23.99
CA ARG A 332 -8.72 -5.38 -24.43
C ARG A 332 -9.89 -5.22 -23.47
N LYS A 333 -11.09 -5.37 -24.00
CA LYS A 333 -12.29 -5.58 -23.20
C LYS A 333 -12.42 -7.07 -22.85
N GLY A 334 -11.92 -7.46 -21.69
CA GLY A 334 -11.95 -8.83 -21.18
C GLY A 334 -10.66 -9.62 -21.41
N GLU A 335 -10.42 -10.57 -20.54
CA GLU A 335 -9.26 -11.43 -20.60
C GLU A 335 -9.41 -12.50 -21.69
N PRO A 336 -8.32 -12.89 -22.37
CA PRO A 336 -8.35 -13.97 -23.33
C PRO A 336 -8.55 -15.32 -22.63
N ASP A 337 -9.32 -16.20 -23.24
CA ASP A 337 -9.34 -17.62 -22.84
C ASP A 337 -8.12 -18.32 -23.43
N LEU A 338 -7.26 -18.81 -22.56
CA LEU A 338 -6.05 -19.55 -22.91
C LEU A 338 -6.18 -21.06 -22.73
N SER A 339 -7.33 -21.56 -22.29
CA SER A 339 -7.54 -22.99 -21.99
C SER A 339 -7.52 -23.90 -23.23
N GLY A 340 -7.74 -23.33 -24.40
CA GLY A 340 -7.74 -24.07 -25.68
C GLY A 340 -6.36 -24.28 -26.30
N TYR A 341 -5.27 -23.77 -25.69
CA TYR A 341 -3.92 -23.88 -26.22
C TYR A 341 -3.10 -24.95 -25.49
N ALA A 342 -2.23 -25.65 -26.23
CA ALA A 342 -1.35 -26.67 -25.64
C ALA A 342 -0.34 -26.02 -24.68
N LEU A 343 -0.20 -26.58 -23.48
CA LEU A 343 0.64 -26.02 -22.42
C LEU A 343 2.13 -26.08 -22.73
N ASP A 344 2.55 -27.08 -23.51
CA ASP A 344 3.93 -27.39 -23.88
C ASP A 344 4.36 -26.70 -25.21
N GLU A 345 3.45 -26.00 -25.87
CA GLU A 345 3.74 -25.25 -27.10
C GLU A 345 3.78 -23.73 -26.82
N PRO A 346 4.51 -22.95 -27.65
CA PRO A 346 4.51 -21.50 -27.53
C PRO A 346 3.13 -20.89 -27.85
N LEU A 347 2.72 -19.86 -27.09
CA LEU A 347 1.50 -19.11 -27.38
C LEU A 347 1.61 -18.46 -28.76
N PRO A 348 0.64 -18.64 -29.69
CA PRO A 348 0.66 -17.94 -30.96
C PRO A 348 0.55 -16.41 -30.78
N LEU A 349 0.97 -15.63 -31.78
CA LEU A 349 0.93 -14.16 -31.71
C LEU A 349 -0.51 -13.61 -31.66
N SER A 350 -1.46 -14.36 -32.22
CA SER A 350 -2.88 -14.00 -32.22
C SER A 350 -3.76 -15.25 -32.17
N ALA A 351 -4.99 -15.09 -31.71
CA ALA A 351 -6.01 -16.10 -31.84
C ALA A 351 -6.35 -16.30 -33.34
N GLY A 352 -6.58 -17.56 -33.75
CA GLY A 352 -6.82 -17.91 -35.14
C GLY A 352 -8.07 -17.25 -35.76
N PRO A 353 -8.31 -17.43 -37.07
CA PRO A 353 -9.27 -16.67 -37.88
C PRO A 353 -10.74 -16.78 -37.43
N GLU A 354 -11.12 -17.79 -36.68
CA GLU A 354 -12.46 -17.94 -36.13
C GLU A 354 -12.75 -17.02 -34.91
N ALA A 355 -11.73 -16.52 -34.24
CA ALA A 355 -11.86 -15.64 -33.07
C ALA A 355 -11.67 -14.13 -33.38
N GLY A 356 -11.57 -13.78 -34.67
CA GLY A 356 -11.06 -12.46 -35.08
C GLY A 356 -9.56 -12.33 -34.76
N GLU A 357 -8.82 -11.53 -35.52
CA GLU A 357 -7.38 -11.32 -35.26
C GLU A 357 -7.16 -10.64 -33.89
N VAL A 358 -7.19 -11.43 -32.85
CA VAL A 358 -6.99 -10.96 -31.48
C VAL A 358 -5.52 -11.19 -31.12
N SER A 359 -4.75 -10.14 -31.13
CA SER A 359 -3.35 -10.16 -30.72
C SER A 359 -3.22 -10.44 -29.21
N PHE A 360 -2.30 -11.32 -28.85
CA PHE A 360 -1.86 -11.54 -27.46
C PHE A 360 -0.73 -10.58 -27.05
N GLY A 361 -0.37 -9.65 -27.94
CA GLY A 361 0.49 -8.53 -27.66
C GLY A 361 1.93 -8.89 -27.26
N PRO A 362 2.56 -8.04 -26.44
CA PRO A 362 3.96 -8.20 -26.05
C PRO A 362 4.28 -9.53 -25.37
N TRP A 363 3.32 -10.14 -24.68
CA TRP A 363 3.52 -11.42 -24.00
C TRP A 363 3.73 -12.57 -24.96
N ALA A 364 2.91 -12.67 -25.99
CA ALA A 364 3.13 -13.72 -27.02
C ALA A 364 4.44 -13.49 -27.79
N GLN A 365 4.77 -12.24 -28.10
CA GLN A 365 6.06 -11.89 -28.71
C GLN A 365 7.25 -12.30 -27.83
N ARG A 366 7.14 -12.07 -26.52
CA ARG A 366 8.15 -12.53 -25.54
C ARG A 366 8.29 -14.04 -25.55
N GLY A 367 7.18 -14.77 -25.45
CA GLY A 367 7.19 -16.24 -25.46
C GLY A 367 7.89 -16.81 -26.68
N GLN A 368 7.57 -16.29 -27.86
CA GLN A 368 8.21 -16.74 -29.10
C GLN A 368 9.69 -16.36 -29.20
N ARG A 369 10.05 -15.13 -28.81
CA ARG A 369 11.45 -14.68 -28.82
C ARG A 369 12.33 -15.49 -27.88
N GLU A 370 11.82 -15.83 -26.69
CA GLU A 370 12.55 -16.54 -25.65
C GLU A 370 12.38 -18.08 -25.74
N GLY A 371 11.58 -18.57 -26.70
CA GLY A 371 11.33 -20.00 -26.93
C GLY A 371 10.55 -20.67 -25.79
N LEU A 372 9.70 -19.90 -25.08
CA LEU A 372 8.93 -20.39 -23.94
C LEU A 372 7.65 -21.06 -24.41
N SER A 373 7.35 -22.24 -23.82
CA SER A 373 6.03 -22.84 -23.90
C SER A 373 4.99 -21.99 -23.16
N LEU A 374 3.71 -22.23 -23.43
CA LEU A 374 2.61 -21.48 -22.80
C LEU A 374 2.68 -21.51 -21.27
N ILE A 375 2.97 -22.68 -20.70
CA ILE A 375 3.06 -22.82 -19.23
C ILE A 375 4.28 -22.09 -18.65
N GLU A 376 5.42 -22.10 -19.35
CA GLU A 376 6.60 -21.36 -18.94
C GLU A 376 6.35 -19.85 -19.02
N LEU A 377 5.74 -19.36 -20.10
CA LEU A 377 5.33 -17.96 -20.25
C LEU A 377 4.34 -17.54 -19.17
N ALA A 378 3.37 -18.41 -18.83
CA ALA A 378 2.40 -18.15 -17.78
C ALA A 378 3.05 -18.09 -16.38
N ARG A 379 4.05 -18.92 -16.12
CA ARG A 379 4.86 -18.86 -14.89
C ARG A 379 5.66 -17.58 -14.81
N VAL A 380 6.31 -17.17 -15.90
CA VAL A 380 7.00 -15.86 -16.00
C VAL A 380 6.03 -14.69 -15.75
N ALA A 381 4.84 -14.74 -16.31
CA ALA A 381 3.82 -13.71 -16.07
C ALA A 381 3.36 -13.66 -14.60
N SER A 382 3.54 -14.74 -13.85
CA SER A 382 3.15 -14.85 -12.43
C SER A 382 4.26 -14.47 -11.46
N GLU A 383 5.47 -14.16 -11.92
CA GLU A 383 6.62 -13.79 -11.07
C GLU A 383 6.37 -12.48 -10.30
N SER A 384 5.76 -11.52 -10.94
CA SER A 384 5.39 -10.25 -10.31
C SER A 384 3.95 -9.88 -10.63
N LEU A 385 3.16 -9.71 -9.60
CA LEU A 385 1.81 -9.19 -9.76
C LEU A 385 1.80 -7.70 -10.01
N VAL A 386 2.63 -6.94 -9.28
CA VAL A 386 2.57 -5.47 -9.29
C VAL A 386 3.93 -4.89 -8.86
N GLY A 387 4.55 -4.09 -9.72
CA GLY A 387 5.70 -3.27 -9.36
C GLY A 387 7.06 -3.95 -9.45
N LEU A 388 8.02 -3.43 -8.67
CA LEU A 388 9.39 -3.90 -8.61
C LEU A 388 9.47 -5.30 -7.99
N SER A 389 10.20 -6.19 -8.64
CA SER A 389 10.46 -7.55 -8.14
C SER A 389 11.96 -7.80 -8.07
N LEU A 390 12.44 -8.23 -6.92
CA LEU A 390 13.85 -8.57 -6.69
C LEU A 390 14.00 -10.00 -6.21
N ARG A 391 15.04 -10.66 -6.74
CA ARG A 391 15.44 -11.99 -6.35
C ARG A 391 16.96 -12.04 -6.23
N GLY A 392 17.46 -12.52 -5.09
CA GLY A 392 18.89 -12.64 -4.87
C GLY A 392 19.30 -12.62 -3.41
N SER A 393 20.60 -12.57 -3.18
CA SER A 393 21.19 -12.45 -1.85
C SER A 393 20.74 -11.17 -1.14
N GLY A 394 20.79 -11.19 0.17
CA GLY A 394 20.44 -10.00 0.97
C GLY A 394 21.26 -8.77 0.63
N GLU A 395 22.53 -8.94 0.29
CA GLU A 395 23.40 -7.84 -0.15
C GLU A 395 22.92 -7.25 -1.47
N HIS A 396 22.64 -8.08 -2.47
CA HIS A 396 22.10 -7.64 -3.76
C HIS A 396 20.79 -6.86 -3.62
N VAL A 397 19.86 -7.36 -2.82
CA VAL A 397 18.58 -6.67 -2.54
C VAL A 397 18.84 -5.31 -1.89
N ALA A 398 19.74 -5.25 -0.91
CA ALA A 398 20.09 -4.00 -0.23
C ALA A 398 20.76 -2.99 -1.19
N ASP A 399 21.61 -3.45 -2.12
CA ASP A 399 22.25 -2.60 -3.14
C ASP A 399 21.23 -1.93 -4.04
N VAL A 400 20.24 -2.70 -4.53
CA VAL A 400 19.18 -2.14 -5.38
C VAL A 400 18.30 -1.17 -4.61
N MET A 401 17.94 -1.49 -3.36
CA MET A 401 17.15 -0.58 -2.52
C MET A 401 17.90 0.73 -2.26
N GLU A 402 19.20 0.68 -1.96
CA GLU A 402 20.05 1.87 -1.81
C GLU A 402 20.11 2.69 -3.09
N GLN A 403 20.31 2.03 -4.25
CA GLN A 403 20.34 2.68 -5.55
C GLN A 403 19.05 3.49 -5.80
N TRP A 404 17.88 2.91 -5.55
CA TRP A 404 16.59 3.58 -5.77
C TRP A 404 16.41 4.82 -4.90
N VAL A 405 16.78 4.74 -3.63
CA VAL A 405 16.66 5.88 -2.71
C VAL A 405 17.64 6.99 -3.13
N ARG A 406 18.90 6.64 -3.41
CA ARG A 406 19.91 7.62 -3.84
C ARG A 406 19.61 8.26 -5.18
N ALA A 407 18.95 7.53 -6.07
CA ALA A 407 18.54 8.02 -7.39
C ALA A 407 17.28 8.92 -7.35
N GLY A 408 16.67 9.13 -6.20
CA GLY A 408 15.42 9.90 -6.08
C GLY A 408 14.23 9.21 -6.73
N ALA A 409 14.12 7.88 -6.56
CA ALA A 409 13.01 7.07 -7.04
C ALA A 409 12.10 6.56 -5.90
N ALA A 410 12.56 6.68 -4.64
CA ALA A 410 11.85 6.19 -3.46
C ALA A 410 12.30 6.93 -2.20
N ASP A 411 11.39 7.11 -1.23
CA ASP A 411 11.70 7.45 0.16
C ASP A 411 11.84 6.20 1.03
N GLY A 412 11.57 5.02 0.50
CA GLY A 412 11.59 3.72 1.14
C GLY A 412 10.78 2.70 0.37
N PHE A 413 10.43 1.58 0.98
CA PHE A 413 9.74 0.48 0.27
C PHE A 413 8.62 -0.15 1.09
N ASN A 414 7.56 -0.57 0.41
CA ASN A 414 6.54 -1.44 0.97
C ASN A 414 6.88 -2.90 0.60
N ILE A 415 7.48 -3.61 1.56
CA ILE A 415 8.04 -4.94 1.36
C ILE A 415 6.93 -5.97 1.23
N GLN A 416 7.00 -6.78 0.19
CA GLN A 416 6.02 -7.79 -0.20
C GLN A 416 6.70 -9.18 -0.26
N PRO A 417 6.90 -9.88 0.87
CA PRO A 417 7.51 -11.20 0.85
C PRO A 417 6.68 -12.17 0.02
N ALA A 418 7.34 -13.00 -0.80
CA ALA A 418 6.66 -13.94 -1.67
C ALA A 418 5.87 -14.99 -0.88
N PHE A 419 6.33 -15.38 0.31
CA PHE A 419 5.65 -16.30 1.24
C PHE A 419 5.90 -15.88 2.69
N LEU A 420 4.97 -16.20 3.59
CA LEU A 420 5.01 -15.80 5.00
C LEU A 420 4.74 -17.00 5.93
N PRO A 421 5.49 -17.13 7.07
CA PRO A 421 6.44 -16.17 7.64
C PRO A 421 7.84 -16.23 7.00
N GLY A 422 8.25 -17.33 6.37
CA GLY A 422 9.62 -17.61 5.98
C GLY A 422 10.29 -16.52 5.15
N GLY A 423 9.60 -15.93 4.17
CA GLY A 423 10.17 -14.85 3.36
C GLY A 423 10.42 -13.54 4.14
N LEU A 424 9.64 -13.26 5.19
CA LEU A 424 9.93 -12.16 6.11
C LEU A 424 11.15 -12.48 6.98
N ASP A 425 11.24 -13.71 7.49
CA ASP A 425 12.39 -14.16 8.28
C ASP A 425 13.69 -14.00 7.47
N ASP A 426 13.68 -14.38 6.19
CA ASP A 426 14.84 -14.24 5.29
C ASP A 426 15.17 -12.77 5.05
N PHE A 427 14.17 -11.91 4.79
CA PHE A 427 14.41 -10.48 4.62
C PHE A 427 15.04 -9.85 5.88
N ILE A 428 14.54 -10.20 7.05
CA ILE A 428 15.08 -9.72 8.33
C ILE A 428 16.49 -10.25 8.57
N ALA A 429 16.75 -11.52 8.25
CA ALA A 429 18.05 -12.13 8.48
C ALA A 429 19.14 -11.65 7.51
N TYR A 430 18.79 -11.45 6.25
CA TYR A 430 19.77 -11.23 5.19
C TYR A 430 19.80 -9.80 4.61
N VAL A 431 18.68 -9.07 4.58
CA VAL A 431 18.64 -7.70 4.02
C VAL A 431 18.82 -6.63 5.09
N VAL A 432 18.05 -6.71 6.19
CA VAL A 432 18.03 -5.70 7.25
C VAL A 432 19.43 -5.40 7.81
N PRO A 433 20.32 -6.38 8.08
CA PRO A 433 21.67 -6.08 8.58
C PRO A 433 22.50 -5.24 7.60
N HIS A 434 22.38 -5.46 6.28
CA HIS A 434 23.05 -4.65 5.28
C HIS A 434 22.56 -3.21 5.29
N LEU A 435 21.23 -3.01 5.30
CA LEU A 435 20.64 -1.66 5.37
C LEU A 435 21.05 -0.93 6.65
N GLN A 436 21.06 -1.62 7.79
CA GLN A 436 21.46 -1.03 9.08
C GLN A 436 22.95 -0.74 9.17
N SER A 437 23.82 -1.58 8.61
CA SER A 437 25.27 -1.35 8.60
C SER A 437 25.65 -0.14 7.74
N ARG A 438 24.90 0.14 6.69
CA ARG A 438 25.05 1.29 5.79
C ARG A 438 24.40 2.57 6.31
N GLY A 439 23.71 2.53 7.48
CA GLY A 439 22.98 3.68 8.03
C GLY A 439 21.68 4.01 7.30
N LEU A 440 21.24 3.17 6.35
CA LEU A 440 20.04 3.37 5.55
C LEU A 440 18.76 3.02 6.31
N LEU A 441 18.84 2.11 7.27
CA LEU A 441 17.72 1.73 8.13
C LEU A 441 18.06 2.00 9.59
N ARG A 442 17.08 2.44 10.38
CA ARG A 442 17.21 2.63 11.81
C ARG A 442 17.55 1.33 12.56
N ARG A 443 18.26 1.44 13.66
CA ARG A 443 18.54 0.31 14.58
C ARG A 443 17.63 0.32 15.81
N SER A 444 16.96 1.45 16.05
CA SER A 444 15.98 1.64 17.13
C SER A 444 14.97 2.71 16.74
N TYR A 445 13.78 2.67 17.33
CA TYR A 445 12.78 3.71 17.14
C TYR A 445 13.13 4.96 17.95
N GLU A 446 13.12 6.13 17.29
CA GLU A 446 13.43 7.43 17.89
C GLU A 446 12.14 8.13 18.38
N GLY A 447 11.02 7.94 17.69
CA GLY A 447 9.71 8.50 18.03
C GLY A 447 8.74 7.49 18.64
N ARG A 448 7.52 7.92 18.87
CA ARG A 448 6.46 7.09 19.43
C ARG A 448 5.30 6.87 18.47
N THR A 449 5.03 7.86 17.61
CA THR A 449 3.91 7.86 16.68
C THR A 449 4.34 7.39 15.29
N LEU A 450 3.36 6.98 14.48
CA LEU A 450 3.61 6.64 13.09
C LEU A 450 4.16 7.84 12.32
N ARG A 451 3.65 9.05 12.59
CA ARG A 451 4.17 10.28 11.98
C ARG A 451 5.64 10.52 12.33
N ASP A 452 6.03 10.29 13.61
CA ASP A 452 7.44 10.40 14.02
C ASP A 452 8.33 9.43 13.21
N HIS A 453 7.86 8.20 12.97
CA HIS A 453 8.63 7.20 12.22
C HIS A 453 8.91 7.64 10.79
N PHE A 454 7.99 8.39 10.18
CA PHE A 454 8.14 8.95 8.83
C PHE A 454 8.76 10.36 8.81
N GLY A 455 9.20 10.89 9.95
CA GLY A 455 9.74 12.25 10.04
C GLY A 455 8.70 13.33 9.72
N LEU A 456 7.43 13.04 9.98
CA LEU A 456 6.31 13.94 9.70
C LEU A 456 5.90 14.70 10.96
N PRO A 457 5.53 15.98 10.85
CA PRO A 457 5.03 16.74 11.99
C PRO A 457 3.69 16.19 12.48
N ARG A 458 3.40 16.36 13.78
CA ARG A 458 2.06 16.21 14.31
C ARG A 458 1.12 17.16 13.56
N MET A 459 -0.05 16.69 13.15
CA MET A 459 -0.99 17.54 12.42
C MET A 459 -1.52 18.66 13.33
N PRO A 460 -1.37 19.94 12.91
CA PRO A 460 -1.99 21.05 13.61
C PRO A 460 -3.51 20.99 13.46
N MET A 461 -4.23 21.67 14.37
CA MET A 461 -5.66 21.90 14.16
C MET A 461 -5.87 22.76 12.91
N MET A 462 -6.85 22.39 12.11
CA MET A 462 -7.29 23.23 10.99
C MET A 462 -8.19 24.35 11.56
N THR A 463 -7.61 25.53 11.75
CA THR A 463 -8.37 26.72 12.16
C THR A 463 -9.08 27.32 10.94
N GLY A 464 -10.40 27.18 10.86
CA GLY A 464 -11.23 27.81 9.82
C GLY A 464 -12.32 26.88 9.31
N SER A 465 -13.50 27.47 9.03
CA SER A 465 -14.63 26.76 8.41
C SER A 465 -14.18 26.11 7.09
N LEU A 466 -14.45 24.80 6.93
CA LEU A 466 -14.28 24.05 5.67
C LEU A 466 -15.24 24.54 4.55
N THR A 467 -16.04 25.58 4.83
CA THR A 467 -17.05 26.13 3.93
C THR A 467 -16.48 27.21 3.01
N SER A 468 -15.45 26.95 2.22
CA SER A 468 -15.15 27.70 0.98
C SER A 468 -13.74 27.41 0.45
N ARG A 469 -13.57 26.34 -0.26
CA ARG A 469 -12.52 26.31 -1.31
C ARG A 469 -12.95 25.38 -2.46
#